data_60e7886852d3c24973586e9dc4b84ba7
#
_entry.id   60e7886852d3c24973586e9dc4b84ba7
#
_cell.length_a   1.000
_cell.length_b   1.000
_cell.length_c   1.000
_cell.angle_alpha   90.00
_cell.angle_beta   90.00
_cell.angle_gamma   90.00
#
_symmetry.space_group_name_H-M   'P 1'
#
loop_
_entity.id
_entity.type
_entity.pdbx_description
1 polymer ?
#
loop_
_entity_poly.entity_id
_entity_poly.type
_entity_poly.pdbx_seq_one_letter_code
_entity_poly.pdbx_strand_id
1 'polypeptide(L)'
;MPGVQDERQTALTVNMSKADSQYIDDALTIEDEYESELAAVQVALTRFEVAPHEYAARRAEIAARAYLRLAEAHKRFLGRNN
;
A
#
# COMPACT_ATOMS: atom_id res chain seq x y z
N MET A 1 -9.33 2.09 31.90
CA MET A 1 -7.99 1.72 32.35
C MET A 1 -7.02 1.69 31.20
N PRO A 2 -6.08 2.63 31.18
CA PRO A 2 -5.13 2.70 30.05
C PRO A 2 -4.27 1.46 29.89
N GLY A 3 -3.88 0.84 31.00
CA GLY A 3 -2.99 -0.32 30.96
C GLY A 3 -3.57 -1.52 30.22
N VAL A 4 -4.88 -1.69 30.25
CA VAL A 4 -5.53 -2.83 29.59
C VAL A 4 -5.42 -2.71 28.07
N GLN A 5 -5.60 -1.51 27.55
CA GLN A 5 -5.47 -1.27 26.10
C GLN A 5 -4.04 -1.45 25.64
N ASP A 6 -3.08 -0.94 26.41
CA ASP A 6 -1.67 -1.06 26.09
C ASP A 6 -1.26 -2.53 26.08
N GLU A 7 -1.76 -3.32 27.01
CA GLU A 7 -1.49 -4.75 27.07
C GLU A 7 -2.03 -5.46 25.83
N ARG A 8 -3.23 -5.08 25.36
CA ARG A 8 -3.80 -5.68 24.16
C ARG A 8 -2.97 -5.38 22.94
N GLN A 9 -2.52 -4.14 22.80
CA GLN A 9 -1.69 -3.74 21.67
C GLN A 9 -0.36 -4.48 21.68
N THR A 10 0.22 -4.60 22.84
CA THR A 10 1.48 -5.32 23.00
C THR A 10 1.32 -6.80 22.67
N ALA A 11 0.22 -7.42 23.13
CA ALA A 11 -0.07 -8.82 22.84
C ALA A 11 -0.26 -9.06 21.35
N LEU A 12 -0.98 -8.17 20.67
CA LEU A 12 -1.17 -8.29 19.23
C LEU A 12 0.15 -8.17 18.48
N THR A 13 1.01 -7.23 18.89
CA THR A 13 2.32 -7.04 18.27
C THR A 13 3.21 -8.26 18.48
N VAL A 14 3.22 -8.79 19.70
CA VAL A 14 4.04 -9.95 20.04
C VAL A 14 3.61 -11.19 19.27
N ASN A 15 2.31 -11.33 19.03
CA ASN A 15 1.76 -12.48 18.32
C ASN A 15 1.86 -12.39 16.81
N MET A 16 2.31 -11.24 16.30
CA MET A 16 2.46 -11.04 14.86
C MET A 16 3.64 -11.85 14.34
N SER A 17 3.43 -12.66 13.33
CA SER A 17 4.48 -13.46 12.71
C SER A 17 5.37 -12.63 11.82
N LYS A 18 6.52 -13.19 11.42
CA LYS A 18 7.39 -12.54 10.42
C LYS A 18 6.66 -12.34 9.09
N ALA A 19 5.81 -13.31 8.73
CA ALA A 19 5.02 -13.20 7.51
C ALA A 19 4.06 -12.02 7.58
N ASP A 20 3.42 -11.82 8.73
CA ASP A 20 2.53 -10.68 8.95
C ASP A 20 3.29 -9.35 8.83
N SER A 21 4.44 -9.25 9.50
CA SER A 21 5.27 -8.04 9.45
C SER A 21 5.72 -7.74 8.04
N GLN A 22 6.15 -8.77 7.30
CA GLN A 22 6.62 -8.58 5.93
C GLN A 22 5.48 -8.12 5.03
N TYR A 23 4.29 -8.69 5.20
CA TYR A 23 3.13 -8.29 4.41
C TYR A 23 2.77 -6.84 4.67
N ILE A 24 2.78 -6.42 5.93
CA ILE A 24 2.50 -5.03 6.29
C ILE A 24 3.52 -4.08 5.66
N ASP A 25 4.80 -4.42 5.73
CA ASP A 25 5.85 -3.59 5.12
C ASP A 25 5.66 -3.50 3.61
N ASP A 26 5.38 -4.62 2.96
CA ASP A 26 5.14 -4.65 1.51
C ASP A 26 3.94 -3.79 1.14
N ALA A 27 2.83 -3.92 1.88
CA ALA A 27 1.62 -3.16 1.60
C ALA A 27 1.83 -1.66 1.78
N LEU A 28 2.51 -1.26 2.86
CA LEU A 28 2.78 0.15 3.12
C LEU A 28 3.70 0.76 2.07
N THR A 29 4.71 0.00 1.63
CA THR A 29 5.60 0.45 0.57
C THR A 29 4.84 0.66 -0.74
N ILE A 30 3.96 -0.27 -1.08
CA ILE A 30 3.14 -0.17 -2.30
C ILE A 30 2.21 1.04 -2.21
N GLU A 31 1.60 1.28 -1.07
CA GLU A 31 0.71 2.43 -0.88
C GLU A 31 1.47 3.75 -0.97
N ASP A 32 2.66 3.84 -0.38
CA ASP A 32 3.48 5.05 -0.46
C ASP A 32 3.89 5.35 -1.89
N GLU A 33 4.30 4.34 -2.65
CA GLU A 33 4.65 4.51 -4.05
C GLU A 33 3.44 4.91 -4.88
N TYR A 34 2.28 4.33 -4.61
CA TYR A 34 1.04 4.67 -5.27
C TYR A 34 0.68 6.14 -5.05
N GLU A 35 0.75 6.60 -3.82
CA GLU A 35 0.46 8.00 -3.50
C GLU A 35 1.44 8.96 -4.16
N SER A 36 2.72 8.61 -4.20
CA SER A 36 3.75 9.42 -4.86
C SER A 36 3.49 9.53 -6.36
N GLU A 37 3.13 8.42 -7.00
CA GLU A 37 2.83 8.42 -8.43
C GLU A 37 1.59 9.25 -8.74
N LEU A 38 0.55 9.13 -7.90
CA LEU A 38 -0.66 9.93 -8.05
C LEU A 38 -0.35 11.42 -7.92
N ALA A 39 0.43 11.78 -6.92
CA ALA A 39 0.80 13.18 -6.70
C ALA A 39 1.55 13.76 -7.91
N ALA A 40 2.45 12.98 -8.49
CA ALA A 40 3.21 13.41 -9.67
C ALA A 40 2.30 13.68 -10.86
N VAL A 41 1.32 12.81 -11.09
CA VAL A 41 0.37 12.99 -12.19
C VAL A 41 -0.55 14.20 -11.95
N GLN A 42 -0.95 14.41 -10.69
CA GLN A 42 -1.76 15.56 -10.32
C GLN A 42 -1.00 16.88 -10.58
N VAL A 43 0.27 16.91 -10.22
CA VAL A 43 1.12 18.07 -10.49
C VAL A 43 1.24 18.31 -11.99
N ALA A 44 1.45 17.26 -12.77
CA ALA A 44 1.54 17.37 -14.22
C ALA A 44 0.25 17.93 -14.82
N LEU A 45 -0.91 17.52 -14.29
CA LEU A 45 -2.20 18.04 -14.74
C LEU A 45 -2.32 19.54 -14.45
N THR A 46 -1.96 19.96 -13.22
CA THR A 46 -2.06 21.38 -12.84
C THR A 46 -1.11 22.26 -13.64
N ARG A 47 -0.03 21.70 -14.16
CA ARG A 47 0.94 22.41 -15.00
C ARG A 47 0.63 22.31 -16.48
N PHE A 48 -0.50 21.72 -16.84
CA PHE A 48 -0.91 21.52 -18.23
C PHE A 48 0.08 20.67 -19.04
N GLU A 49 0.80 19.77 -18.35
CA GLU A 49 1.74 18.87 -19.01
C GLU A 49 1.06 17.60 -19.51
N VAL A 50 -0.12 17.28 -18.97
CA VAL A 50 -0.95 16.16 -19.43
C VAL A 50 -2.37 16.66 -19.64
N ALA A 51 -3.03 16.11 -20.66
CA ALA A 51 -4.44 16.43 -20.94
C ALA A 51 -5.33 15.68 -19.93
N PRO A 52 -6.57 16.18 -19.68
CA PRO A 52 -7.47 15.50 -18.74
C PRO A 52 -7.73 14.04 -19.04
N HIS A 53 -7.84 13.65 -20.32
CA HIS A 53 -8.06 12.24 -20.67
C HIS A 53 -6.82 11.39 -20.40
N GLU A 54 -5.62 11.96 -20.61
CA GLU A 54 -4.36 11.29 -20.27
C GLU A 54 -4.22 11.12 -18.75
N TYR A 55 -4.61 12.14 -18.01
CA TYR A 55 -4.60 12.07 -16.54
C TYR A 55 -5.46 10.91 -16.05
N ALA A 56 -6.67 10.77 -16.58
CA ALA A 56 -7.55 9.69 -16.20
C ALA A 56 -6.94 8.32 -16.54
N ALA A 57 -6.35 8.18 -17.73
CA ALA A 57 -5.72 6.94 -18.14
C ALA A 57 -4.51 6.59 -17.26
N ARG A 58 -3.66 7.56 -16.97
CA ARG A 58 -2.48 7.35 -16.12
C ARG A 58 -2.87 6.98 -14.71
N ARG A 59 -3.91 7.61 -14.20
CA ARG A 59 -4.43 7.29 -12.88
C ARG A 59 -4.90 5.84 -12.80
N ALA A 60 -5.62 5.40 -13.82
CA ALA A 60 -6.11 4.03 -13.89
C ALA A 60 -4.95 3.03 -13.97
N GLU A 61 -3.90 3.33 -14.73
CA GLU A 61 -2.72 2.48 -14.82
C GLU A 61 -1.98 2.37 -13.49
N ILE A 62 -1.83 3.49 -12.79
CA ILE A 62 -1.18 3.52 -11.49
C ILE A 62 -1.96 2.65 -10.50
N ALA A 63 -3.29 2.79 -10.48
CA ALA A 63 -4.14 1.99 -9.61
C ALA A 63 -4.05 0.50 -9.94
N ALA A 64 -4.07 0.15 -11.22
CA ALA A 64 -3.98 -1.25 -11.66
C ALA A 64 -2.66 -1.89 -11.23
N ARG A 65 -1.54 -1.18 -11.39
CA ARG A 65 -0.23 -1.69 -10.96
C ARG A 65 -0.18 -1.87 -9.46
N ALA A 66 -0.74 -0.93 -8.69
CA ALA A 66 -0.77 -1.05 -7.24
C ALA A 66 -1.58 -2.27 -6.80
N TYR A 67 -2.75 -2.49 -7.42
CA TYR A 67 -3.55 -3.67 -7.12
C TYR A 67 -2.83 -4.97 -7.43
N LEU A 68 -2.13 -5.04 -8.56
CA LEU A 68 -1.36 -6.24 -8.90
C LEU A 68 -0.26 -6.50 -7.90
N ARG A 69 0.45 -5.46 -7.47
CA ARG A 69 1.52 -5.59 -6.49
C ARG A 69 0.98 -6.03 -5.14
N LEU A 70 -0.18 -5.50 -4.73
CA LEU A 70 -0.83 -5.93 -3.49
C LEU A 70 -1.26 -7.39 -3.58
N ALA A 71 -1.79 -7.81 -4.72
CA ALA A 71 -2.18 -9.21 -4.94
C ALA A 71 -0.97 -10.14 -4.84
N GLU A 72 0.17 -9.72 -5.42
CA GLU A 72 1.40 -10.50 -5.33
C GLU A 72 1.94 -10.56 -3.91
N ALA A 73 1.88 -9.44 -3.18
CA ALA A 73 2.28 -9.42 -1.78
C ALA A 73 1.41 -10.35 -0.95
N HIS A 74 0.11 -10.38 -1.22
CA HIS A 74 -0.82 -11.27 -0.55
C HIS A 74 -0.51 -12.74 -0.85
N LYS A 75 -0.19 -13.05 -2.10
CA LYS A 75 0.23 -14.40 -2.48
C LYS A 75 1.48 -14.83 -1.73
N ARG A 76 2.48 -13.95 -1.65
CA ARG A 76 3.69 -14.24 -0.90
C ARG A 76 3.40 -14.48 0.58
N PHE A 77 2.50 -13.67 1.13
CA PHE A 77 2.07 -13.81 2.52
C PHE A 77 1.44 -15.18 2.76
N LEU A 78 0.52 -15.60 1.90
CA LEU A 78 -0.12 -16.91 2.02
C LEU A 78 0.90 -18.04 1.92
N GLY A 79 1.87 -17.92 1.04
CA GLY A 79 2.94 -18.91 0.89
C GLY A 79 3.82 -19.03 2.14
N ARG A 80 4.12 -17.90 2.78
CA ARG A 80 4.92 -17.88 4.01
C ARG A 80 4.18 -18.47 5.20
N ASN A 81 2.85 -18.35 5.20
CA ASN A 81 2.03 -18.85 6.29
C ASN A 81 1.74 -20.35 6.19
N ASN A 82 1.98 -20.97 5.05
CA ASN A 82 1.81 -22.39 4.87
C ASN A 82 3.11 -23.12 5.15
#